data_0669ff8844e553221ec7c0dbb91fbcc6
#
_entry.id   0669ff8844e553221ec7c0dbb91fbcc6
#
_cell.length_a   1.000
_cell.length_b   1.000
_cell.length_c   1.000
_cell.angle_alpha   90.00
_cell.angle_beta   90.00
_cell.angle_gamma   90.00
#
_symmetry.space_group_name_H-M   'P 1'
#
loop_
_entity.id
_entity.type
_entity.pdbx_description
1 polymer ?
#
loop_
_entity_poly.entity_id
_entity_poly.type
_entity_poly.pdbx_seq_one_letter_code
_entity_poly.pdbx_strand_id
1 'polypeptide(L)'
;MIRPASWRAARRTLASASPRSIPISATASLFCAVFPPAFDGIGIADSWFWDGCENGIGEIVRSAIDTLARAGAAVKEKPLPEAREAFAVFSEGGVSAIELRAFLDRELPDWLATIDPVNVPALNNAETLSAREYLTRRFRLREAAKSAAARFDDVDVIATPTVMITPPVMTEDEGPERFWARNRAIVHNLVPGNYLVLCAATLPVGLDRLGMPVGLQLIAKGGDDERLVMIACAAERVLGTPREILGAPAMCKD
;
A
#
# COMPACT_ATOMS: atom_id res chain seq x y z
N MET A 1 3.50 33.25 -12.47
CA MET A 1 4.26 33.72 -11.28
C MET A 1 3.27 33.79 -10.11
N ILE A 2 3.04 32.68 -9.42
CA ILE A 2 2.11 32.59 -8.26
C ILE A 2 2.86 33.15 -7.06
N ARG A 3 2.33 34.21 -6.47
CA ARG A 3 2.97 34.91 -5.33
C ARG A 3 3.01 34.00 -4.08
N PRO A 4 4.10 34.01 -3.32
CA PRO A 4 4.25 33.20 -2.09
C PRO A 4 3.25 33.52 -0.96
N ALA A 5 2.38 34.51 -1.14
CA ALA A 5 1.44 34.97 -0.11
C ALA A 5 0.27 34.02 0.18
N SER A 6 -0.16 33.21 -0.79
CA SER A 6 -1.28 32.30 -0.61
C SER A 6 -0.96 31.09 0.28
N TRP A 7 0.28 30.61 0.22
CA TRP A 7 0.76 29.51 1.07
C TRP A 7 0.95 29.91 2.54
N ARG A 8 1.29 31.18 2.80
CA ARG A 8 1.41 31.71 4.17
C ARG A 8 0.04 31.90 4.83
N ALA A 9 -0.99 32.22 4.07
CA ALA A 9 -2.36 32.34 4.57
C ALA A 9 -2.95 30.95 4.96
N ALA A 10 -2.76 29.95 4.11
CA ALA A 10 -3.20 28.57 4.41
C ALA A 10 -2.50 27.99 5.67
N ARG A 11 -1.20 28.27 5.86
CA ARG A 11 -0.49 27.88 7.09
C ARG A 11 -1.02 28.58 8.34
N ARG A 12 -1.46 29.84 8.25
CA ARG A 12 -2.04 30.56 9.41
C ARG A 12 -3.40 30.01 9.81
N THR A 13 -4.24 29.59 8.88
CA THR A 13 -5.55 29.03 9.15
C THR A 13 -5.46 27.63 9.78
N LEU A 14 -4.43 26.84 9.41
CA LEU A 14 -4.13 25.54 10.04
C LEU A 14 -3.42 25.69 11.39
N ALA A 15 -2.70 26.78 11.64
CA ALA A 15 -2.01 27.02 12.91
C ALA A 15 -2.91 27.57 14.02
N SER A 16 -4.09 28.11 13.70
CA SER A 16 -5.07 28.60 14.69
C SER A 16 -6.04 27.53 15.20
N ALA A 17 -6.05 26.36 14.59
CA ALA A 17 -6.78 25.17 15.05
C ALA A 17 -5.79 24.14 15.58
N SER A 18 -4.98 24.50 16.58
CA SER A 18 -4.13 23.53 17.28
C SER A 18 -4.95 22.78 18.34
N PRO A 19 -5.50 21.58 18.05
CA PRO A 19 -5.57 20.58 19.08
C PRO A 19 -4.10 20.28 19.41
N ARG A 20 -3.74 20.29 20.68
CA ARG A 20 -2.43 19.82 21.14
C ARG A 20 -2.13 18.56 20.37
N SER A 21 -1.09 18.55 19.55
CA SER A 21 -0.66 17.40 18.78
C SER A 21 -0.27 16.32 19.78
N ILE A 22 -1.22 15.45 20.09
CA ILE A 22 -0.91 14.21 20.78
C ILE A 22 0.00 13.48 19.78
N PRO A 23 1.24 13.14 20.16
CA PRO A 23 2.12 12.41 19.25
C PRO A 23 1.37 11.19 18.74
N ILE A 24 1.40 10.94 17.43
CA ILE A 24 0.72 9.78 16.81
C ILE A 24 1.09 8.49 17.56
N SER A 25 2.33 8.37 18.04
CA SER A 25 2.80 7.28 18.88
C SER A 25 2.04 7.17 20.22
N ALA A 26 1.68 8.28 20.85
CA ALA A 26 0.96 8.26 22.12
C ALA A 26 -0.53 7.91 21.91
N THR A 27 -1.13 8.37 20.80
CA THR A 27 -2.52 8.05 20.45
C THR A 27 -2.64 6.57 20.08
N ALA A 28 -1.74 6.04 19.26
CA ALA A 28 -1.69 4.62 18.92
C ALA A 28 -1.45 3.76 20.16
N SER A 29 -0.54 4.14 21.04
CA SER A 29 -0.26 3.42 22.30
C SER A 29 -1.47 3.43 23.25
N LEU A 30 -2.20 4.56 23.35
CA LEU A 30 -3.40 4.65 24.17
C LEU A 30 -4.54 3.81 23.58
N PHE A 31 -4.73 3.85 22.26
CA PHE A 31 -5.73 3.09 21.53
C PHE A 31 -5.50 1.58 21.69
N CYS A 32 -4.27 1.13 21.52
CA CYS A 32 -3.88 -0.27 21.73
C CYS A 32 -3.94 -0.72 23.21
N ALA A 33 -3.83 0.19 24.19
CA ALA A 33 -3.95 -0.17 25.60
C ALA A 33 -5.42 -0.34 26.04
N VAL A 34 -6.34 0.43 25.43
CA VAL A 34 -7.78 0.42 25.77
C VAL A 34 -8.52 -0.70 25.05
N PHE A 35 -8.09 -1.06 23.85
CA PHE A 35 -8.73 -2.09 23.03
C PHE A 35 -7.69 -3.10 22.54
N PRO A 36 -7.31 -4.10 23.37
CA PRO A 36 -6.47 -5.19 22.87
C PRO A 36 -7.27 -5.92 21.78
N PRO A 37 -6.83 -5.90 20.51
CA PRO A 37 -7.53 -6.60 19.46
C PRO A 37 -7.39 -8.11 19.69
N ALA A 38 -8.49 -8.82 19.75
CA ALA A 38 -8.49 -10.23 19.52
C ALA A 38 -8.15 -10.42 18.02
N PHE A 39 -7.12 -11.20 17.72
CA PHE A 39 -6.88 -11.70 16.39
C PHE A 39 -7.83 -12.86 16.12
N ASP A 40 -8.99 -12.57 15.57
CA ASP A 40 -9.98 -13.60 15.29
C ASP A 40 -9.66 -14.37 14.02
N GLY A 41 -9.04 -13.71 13.03
CA GLY A 41 -8.67 -14.39 11.80
C GLY A 41 -7.74 -13.61 10.89
N ILE A 42 -6.62 -14.27 10.52
CA ILE A 42 -5.71 -13.84 9.46
C ILE A 42 -5.90 -14.79 8.27
N GLY A 43 -6.33 -14.24 7.14
CA GLY A 43 -6.32 -14.96 5.87
C GLY A 43 -4.92 -14.93 5.26
N ILE A 44 -4.45 -16.03 4.69
CA ILE A 44 -3.28 -16.04 3.82
C ILE A 44 -3.77 -15.96 2.39
N ALA A 45 -3.35 -14.94 1.64
CA ALA A 45 -3.69 -14.79 0.23
C ALA A 45 -3.15 -15.96 -0.61
N ASP A 46 -3.78 -16.18 -1.78
CA ASP A 46 -3.36 -17.23 -2.72
C ASP A 46 -1.97 -16.96 -3.34
N SER A 47 -1.43 -17.98 -4.03
CA SER A 47 -0.07 -18.00 -4.57
C SER A 47 0.28 -16.79 -5.44
N TRP A 48 -0.70 -16.16 -6.09
CA TRP A 48 -0.48 -14.99 -6.93
C TRP A 48 0.23 -13.84 -6.20
N PHE A 49 0.03 -13.69 -4.89
CA PHE A 49 0.70 -12.69 -4.07
C PHE A 49 2.11 -13.10 -3.60
N TRP A 50 2.48 -14.36 -3.79
CA TRP A 50 3.71 -14.95 -3.26
C TRP A 50 4.66 -15.45 -4.34
N ASP A 51 4.11 -15.79 -5.52
CA ASP A 51 4.90 -16.30 -6.64
C ASP A 51 5.83 -15.19 -7.17
N GLY A 52 7.11 -15.50 -7.23
CA GLY A 52 8.14 -14.55 -7.66
C GLY A 52 8.74 -13.70 -6.54
N CYS A 53 8.48 -14.01 -5.26
CA CYS A 53 9.18 -13.36 -4.15
C CYS A 53 10.68 -13.62 -4.21
N GLU A 54 11.45 -12.52 -4.20
CA GLU A 54 12.91 -12.55 -4.27
C GLU A 54 13.55 -12.66 -2.87
N ASN A 55 14.79 -13.10 -2.84
CA ASN A 55 15.73 -12.96 -1.71
C ASN A 55 15.19 -13.38 -0.32
N GLY A 56 14.26 -14.33 -0.28
CA GLY A 56 13.72 -14.85 0.99
C GLY A 56 12.56 -14.02 1.54
N ILE A 57 12.04 -13.05 0.79
CA ILE A 57 10.92 -12.19 1.23
C ILE A 57 9.72 -13.04 1.65
N GLY A 58 9.31 -14.00 0.82
CA GLY A 58 8.16 -14.87 1.11
C GLY A 58 8.31 -15.66 2.40
N GLU A 59 9.48 -16.23 2.64
CA GLU A 59 9.80 -17.01 3.84
C GLU A 59 9.79 -16.14 5.10
N ILE A 60 10.33 -14.93 5.02
CA ILE A 60 10.34 -13.97 6.13
C ILE A 60 8.92 -13.58 6.52
N VAL A 61 8.07 -13.25 5.54
CA VAL A 61 6.68 -12.89 5.81
C VAL A 61 5.89 -14.06 6.36
N ARG A 62 6.07 -15.29 5.85
CA ARG A 62 5.44 -16.49 6.41
C ARG A 62 5.87 -16.74 7.85
N SER A 63 7.15 -16.58 8.16
CA SER A 63 7.65 -16.70 9.54
C SER A 63 7.03 -15.69 10.50
N ALA A 64 6.77 -14.48 10.04
CA ALA A 64 6.04 -13.47 10.83
C ALA A 64 4.58 -13.90 11.08
N ILE A 65 3.89 -14.40 10.05
CA ILE A 65 2.52 -14.93 10.21
C ILE A 65 2.50 -16.12 11.19
N ASP A 66 3.47 -17.03 11.12
CA ASP A 66 3.59 -18.15 12.05
C ASP A 66 3.83 -17.67 13.50
N THR A 67 4.54 -16.54 13.66
CA THR A 67 4.74 -15.92 14.96
C THR A 67 3.44 -15.37 15.52
N LEU A 68 2.62 -14.72 14.70
CA LEU A 68 1.28 -14.26 15.08
C LEU A 68 0.36 -15.44 15.42
N ALA A 69 0.43 -16.53 14.66
CA ALA A 69 -0.34 -17.76 14.94
C ALA A 69 0.05 -18.37 16.30
N ARG A 70 1.34 -18.45 16.62
CA ARG A 70 1.81 -18.91 17.95
C ARG A 70 1.38 -17.98 19.09
N ALA A 71 1.15 -16.71 18.82
CA ALA A 71 0.61 -15.76 19.78
C ALA A 71 -0.93 -15.82 19.91
N GLY A 72 -1.59 -16.73 19.18
CA GLY A 72 -3.02 -17.01 19.29
C GLY A 72 -3.89 -16.53 18.16
N ALA A 73 -3.31 -15.94 17.09
CA ALA A 73 -4.08 -15.57 15.90
C ALA A 73 -4.54 -16.84 15.16
N ALA A 74 -5.85 -16.91 14.82
CA ALA A 74 -6.35 -17.94 13.93
C ALA A 74 -5.88 -17.64 12.49
N VAL A 75 -5.22 -18.61 11.85
CA VAL A 75 -4.68 -18.45 10.48
C VAL A 75 -5.32 -19.48 9.56
N LYS A 76 -5.77 -19.04 8.37
CA LYS A 76 -6.34 -19.91 7.35
C LYS A 76 -6.06 -19.38 5.94
N GLU A 77 -6.14 -20.25 4.94
CA GLU A 77 -6.08 -19.83 3.54
C GLU A 77 -7.30 -18.96 3.19
N LYS A 78 -7.04 -17.82 2.53
CA LYS A 78 -8.09 -16.89 2.13
C LYS A 78 -7.76 -16.26 0.78
N PRO A 79 -8.07 -16.91 -0.33
CA PRO A 79 -7.83 -16.41 -1.66
C PRO A 79 -8.53 -15.06 -1.92
N LEU A 80 -7.85 -14.17 -2.66
CA LEU A 80 -8.39 -12.89 -3.13
C LEU A 80 -8.27 -12.82 -4.67
N PRO A 81 -9.03 -13.65 -5.41
CA PRO A 81 -8.90 -13.77 -6.86
C PRO A 81 -9.22 -12.46 -7.60
N GLU A 82 -9.99 -11.56 -6.98
CA GLU A 82 -10.32 -10.24 -7.49
C GLU A 82 -9.08 -9.36 -7.70
N ALA A 83 -7.97 -9.68 -7.03
CA ALA A 83 -6.68 -9.02 -7.21
C ALA A 83 -6.17 -9.11 -8.65
N ARG A 84 -6.41 -10.25 -9.31
CA ARG A 84 -6.00 -10.45 -10.72
C ARG A 84 -6.74 -9.51 -11.65
N GLU A 85 -8.03 -9.29 -11.41
CA GLU A 85 -8.84 -8.36 -12.21
C GLU A 85 -8.38 -6.91 -11.99
N ALA A 86 -8.13 -6.52 -10.73
CA ALA A 86 -7.59 -5.22 -10.40
C ALA A 86 -6.23 -4.97 -11.10
N PHE A 87 -5.36 -5.97 -11.08
CA PHE A 87 -4.05 -5.89 -11.73
C PHE A 87 -4.13 -5.93 -13.27
N ALA A 88 -5.10 -6.66 -13.83
CA ALA A 88 -5.36 -6.64 -15.27
C ALA A 88 -5.76 -5.25 -15.73
N VAL A 89 -6.72 -4.61 -15.07
CA VAL A 89 -7.11 -3.22 -15.36
C VAL A 89 -5.93 -2.26 -15.22
N PHE A 90 -5.10 -2.42 -14.19
CA PHE A 90 -3.88 -1.63 -14.02
C PHE A 90 -2.92 -1.82 -15.21
N SER A 91 -2.70 -3.05 -15.64
CA SER A 91 -1.79 -3.40 -16.74
C SER A 91 -2.27 -2.91 -18.10
N GLU A 92 -3.58 -2.76 -18.28
CA GLU A 92 -4.21 -2.17 -19.48
C GLU A 92 -4.06 -0.63 -19.53
N GLY A 93 -3.33 -0.02 -18.60
CA GLY A 93 -3.15 1.43 -18.46
C GLY A 93 -3.98 2.05 -17.34
N GLY A 94 -4.76 1.24 -16.61
CA GLY A 94 -5.49 1.62 -15.41
C GLY A 94 -6.57 2.68 -15.62
N VAL A 95 -6.88 3.34 -14.54
CA VAL A 95 -7.77 4.52 -14.48
C VAL A 95 -7.03 5.73 -13.89
N SER A 96 -5.95 5.48 -13.14
CA SER A 96 -5.23 6.49 -12.36
C SER A 96 -4.59 7.57 -13.21
N ALA A 97 -4.00 7.21 -14.36
CA ALA A 97 -3.35 8.18 -15.25
C ALA A 97 -4.38 9.15 -15.85
N ILE A 98 -5.60 8.67 -16.17
CA ILE A 98 -6.70 9.46 -16.71
C ILE A 98 -7.21 10.45 -15.64
N GLU A 99 -7.44 9.93 -14.43
CA GLU A 99 -7.91 10.73 -13.30
C GLU A 99 -6.86 11.77 -12.88
N LEU A 100 -5.57 11.39 -12.84
CA LEU A 100 -4.48 12.30 -12.58
C LEU A 100 -4.37 13.39 -13.65
N ARG A 101 -4.45 13.02 -14.93
CA ARG A 101 -4.41 14.00 -16.04
C ARG A 101 -5.56 14.99 -15.93
N ALA A 102 -6.78 14.52 -15.72
CA ALA A 102 -7.95 15.39 -15.56
C ALA A 102 -7.83 16.30 -14.33
N PHE A 103 -7.26 15.80 -13.23
CA PHE A 103 -6.99 16.61 -12.05
C PHE A 103 -5.93 17.68 -12.31
N LEU A 104 -4.81 17.33 -12.94
CA LEU A 104 -3.73 18.28 -13.25
C LEU A 104 -4.22 19.37 -14.20
N ASP A 105 -4.92 19.02 -15.27
CA ASP A 105 -5.44 20.00 -16.25
C ASP A 105 -6.37 21.02 -15.58
N ARG A 106 -7.14 20.62 -14.59
CA ARG A 106 -8.11 21.48 -13.90
C ARG A 106 -7.50 22.27 -12.75
N GLU A 107 -6.74 21.62 -11.87
CA GLU A 107 -6.31 22.20 -10.59
C GLU A 107 -4.88 22.70 -10.59
N LEU A 108 -3.98 22.07 -11.35
CA LEU A 108 -2.55 22.30 -11.29
C LEU A 108 -1.90 22.23 -12.69
N PRO A 109 -2.39 23.01 -13.70
CA PRO A 109 -1.93 22.89 -15.09
C PRO A 109 -0.41 23.14 -15.25
N ASP A 110 0.16 24.05 -14.46
CA ASP A 110 1.59 24.36 -14.49
C ASP A 110 2.47 23.18 -14.04
N TRP A 111 1.91 22.21 -13.33
CA TRP A 111 2.65 21.03 -12.85
C TRP A 111 2.86 19.97 -13.92
N LEU A 112 2.10 20.01 -15.02
CA LEU A 112 2.31 19.08 -16.14
C LEU A 112 3.75 19.15 -16.67
N ALA A 113 4.35 20.37 -16.72
CA ALA A 113 5.71 20.56 -17.16
C ALA A 113 6.78 20.01 -16.19
N THR A 114 6.40 19.67 -14.96
CA THR A 114 7.31 19.16 -13.92
C THR A 114 7.23 17.66 -13.77
N ILE A 115 6.33 16.98 -14.50
CA ILE A 115 6.20 15.52 -14.48
C ILE A 115 7.45 14.89 -15.10
N ASP A 116 7.98 13.89 -14.41
CA ASP A 116 9.12 13.12 -14.90
C ASP A 116 8.83 12.58 -16.32
N PRO A 117 9.72 12.75 -17.28
CA PRO A 117 9.53 12.33 -18.66
C PRO A 117 9.14 10.86 -18.83
N VAL A 118 9.57 9.98 -17.93
CA VAL A 118 9.23 8.55 -17.96
C VAL A 118 7.72 8.30 -17.77
N ASN A 119 7.01 9.21 -17.07
CA ASN A 119 5.58 9.12 -16.79
C ASN A 119 4.69 9.83 -17.83
N VAL A 120 5.27 10.71 -18.64
CA VAL A 120 4.52 11.48 -19.65
C VAL A 120 3.74 10.60 -20.64
N PRO A 121 4.32 9.48 -21.16
CA PRO A 121 3.57 8.60 -22.07
C PRO A 121 2.29 8.02 -21.45
N ALA A 122 2.31 7.68 -20.16
CA ALA A 122 1.12 7.17 -19.47
C ALA A 122 0.01 8.23 -19.36
N LEU A 123 0.37 9.49 -19.12
CA LEU A 123 -0.58 10.61 -19.10
C LEU A 123 -1.12 10.95 -20.49
N ASN A 124 -0.29 10.89 -21.52
CA ASN A 124 -0.71 11.14 -22.89
C ASN A 124 -1.63 10.03 -23.43
N ASN A 125 -1.39 8.78 -23.05
CA ASN A 125 -2.29 7.67 -23.39
C ASN A 125 -3.68 7.86 -22.80
N ALA A 126 -3.82 8.62 -21.71
CA ALA A 126 -5.13 8.97 -21.16
C ALA A 126 -5.98 9.83 -22.11
N GLU A 127 -5.36 10.61 -23.01
CA GLU A 127 -6.08 11.45 -23.99
C GLU A 127 -6.75 10.63 -25.08
N THR A 128 -6.23 9.45 -25.40
CA THR A 128 -6.73 8.57 -26.47
C THR A 128 -7.77 7.58 -25.97
N LEU A 129 -7.94 7.44 -24.66
CA LEU A 129 -8.89 6.50 -24.09
C LEU A 129 -10.32 7.02 -24.24
N SER A 130 -11.21 6.21 -24.83
CA SER A 130 -12.62 6.58 -24.93
C SER A 130 -13.32 6.60 -23.57
N ALA A 131 -14.32 7.47 -23.43
CA ALA A 131 -15.18 7.48 -22.22
C ALA A 131 -15.83 6.11 -21.96
N ARG A 132 -16.19 5.38 -23.02
CA ARG A 132 -16.74 4.02 -22.91
C ARG A 132 -15.73 3.07 -22.26
N GLU A 133 -14.49 3.09 -22.70
CA GLU A 133 -13.44 2.21 -22.15
C GLU A 133 -13.13 2.55 -20.69
N TYR A 134 -13.01 3.84 -20.36
CA TYR A 134 -12.85 4.29 -18.98
C TYR A 134 -13.99 3.79 -18.07
N LEU A 135 -15.24 3.94 -18.51
CA LEU A 135 -16.40 3.48 -17.75
C LEU A 135 -16.41 1.94 -17.63
N THR A 136 -16.03 1.21 -18.67
CA THR A 136 -15.90 -0.25 -18.63
C THR A 136 -14.91 -0.69 -17.54
N ARG A 137 -13.71 -0.08 -17.48
CA ARG A 137 -12.71 -0.34 -16.43
C ARG A 137 -13.25 -0.01 -15.04
N ARG A 138 -13.93 1.13 -14.88
CA ARG A 138 -14.57 1.52 -13.62
C ARG A 138 -15.65 0.52 -13.18
N PHE A 139 -16.43 -0.01 -14.09
CA PHE A 139 -17.43 -1.04 -13.77
C PHE A 139 -16.79 -2.36 -13.37
N ARG A 140 -15.78 -2.83 -14.09
CA ARG A 140 -15.01 -4.03 -13.74
C ARG A 140 -14.44 -3.92 -12.33
N LEU A 141 -13.78 -2.81 -12.01
CA LEU A 141 -13.22 -2.58 -10.68
C LEU A 141 -14.29 -2.53 -9.59
N ARG A 142 -15.43 -1.88 -9.86
CA ARG A 142 -16.52 -1.81 -8.89
C ARG A 142 -17.12 -3.19 -8.57
N GLU A 143 -17.32 -4.02 -9.57
CA GLU A 143 -17.82 -5.37 -9.36
C GLU A 143 -16.78 -6.25 -8.63
N ALA A 144 -15.51 -6.15 -9.00
CA ALA A 144 -14.42 -6.83 -8.30
C ALA A 144 -14.33 -6.38 -6.83
N ALA A 145 -14.44 -5.08 -6.54
CA ALA A 145 -14.43 -4.55 -5.17
C ALA A 145 -15.59 -5.09 -4.32
N LYS A 146 -16.80 -5.19 -4.89
CA LYS A 146 -17.95 -5.79 -4.18
C LYS A 146 -17.68 -7.26 -3.83
N SER A 147 -17.13 -8.03 -4.76
CA SER A 147 -16.80 -9.43 -4.53
C SER A 147 -15.69 -9.58 -3.50
N ALA A 148 -14.66 -8.72 -3.57
CA ALA A 148 -13.55 -8.69 -2.63
C ALA A 148 -14.02 -8.41 -1.19
N ALA A 149 -14.99 -7.52 -1.00
CA ALA A 149 -15.52 -7.20 0.33
C ALA A 149 -16.08 -8.43 1.07
N ALA A 150 -16.66 -9.40 0.36
CA ALA A 150 -17.17 -10.64 0.95
C ALA A 150 -16.05 -11.61 1.40
N ARG A 151 -14.79 -11.37 0.98
CA ARG A 151 -13.65 -12.18 1.43
C ARG A 151 -13.32 -11.96 2.91
N PHE A 152 -13.81 -10.89 3.50
CA PHE A 152 -13.56 -10.50 4.89
C PHE A 152 -14.68 -10.90 5.86
N ASP A 153 -15.64 -11.73 5.46
CA ASP A 153 -16.76 -12.12 6.33
C ASP A 153 -16.34 -13.04 7.49
N ASP A 154 -15.20 -13.69 7.41
CA ASP A 154 -14.70 -14.68 8.38
C ASP A 154 -13.20 -14.55 8.69
N VAL A 155 -12.58 -13.44 8.30
CA VAL A 155 -11.22 -13.03 8.65
C VAL A 155 -11.18 -11.52 8.89
N ASP A 156 -10.31 -11.09 9.78
CA ASP A 156 -10.11 -9.66 10.05
C ASP A 156 -9.26 -9.00 8.98
N VAL A 157 -8.22 -9.71 8.54
CA VAL A 157 -7.27 -9.24 7.53
C VAL A 157 -6.81 -10.38 6.62
N ILE A 158 -6.36 -10.01 5.43
CA ILE A 158 -5.64 -10.92 4.51
C ILE A 158 -4.18 -10.47 4.49
N ALA A 159 -3.28 -11.41 4.75
CA ALA A 159 -1.84 -11.20 4.85
C ALA A 159 -1.13 -11.55 3.55
N THR A 160 -0.22 -10.66 3.11
CA THR A 160 0.63 -10.82 1.93
C THR A 160 2.01 -10.20 2.19
N PRO A 161 3.05 -10.52 1.41
CA PRO A 161 4.20 -9.64 1.30
C PRO A 161 3.76 -8.27 0.78
N THR A 162 4.29 -7.17 1.32
CA THR A 162 3.98 -5.82 0.83
C THR A 162 4.52 -5.64 -0.59
N VAL A 163 5.78 -6.00 -0.80
CA VAL A 163 6.47 -5.97 -2.09
C VAL A 163 7.19 -7.30 -2.26
N MET A 164 7.16 -7.88 -3.46
CA MET A 164 7.73 -9.20 -3.73
C MET A 164 9.21 -9.15 -4.10
N ILE A 165 9.72 -7.99 -4.49
CA ILE A 165 11.09 -7.80 -4.96
C ILE A 165 11.90 -6.95 -4.01
N THR A 166 13.20 -7.19 -3.95
CA THR A 166 14.15 -6.28 -3.29
C THR A 166 14.14 -4.92 -4.00
N PRO A 167 14.22 -3.79 -3.25
CA PRO A 167 14.33 -2.48 -3.87
C PRO A 167 15.47 -2.46 -4.90
N PRO A 168 15.17 -2.12 -6.16
CA PRO A 168 16.18 -2.12 -7.21
C PRO A 168 17.21 -1.01 -7.01
N VAL A 169 18.45 -1.28 -7.40
CA VAL A 169 19.47 -0.23 -7.48
C VAL A 169 19.07 0.77 -8.56
N MET A 170 19.04 2.05 -8.23
CA MET A 170 18.78 3.09 -9.21
C MET A 170 19.99 3.25 -10.12
N THR A 171 19.76 3.15 -11.42
CA THR A 171 20.78 3.37 -12.45
C THR A 171 20.32 4.50 -13.35
N GLU A 172 21.24 5.43 -13.73
CA GLU A 172 20.91 6.61 -14.54
C GLU A 172 20.49 6.24 -15.98
N ASP A 173 20.92 5.08 -16.47
CA ASP A 173 20.72 4.65 -17.86
C ASP A 173 19.59 3.63 -18.06
N GLU A 174 18.60 3.59 -17.18
CA GLU A 174 17.51 2.64 -17.29
C GLU A 174 16.50 3.08 -18.36
N GLY A 175 16.38 2.29 -19.42
CA GLY A 175 15.39 2.52 -20.47
C GLY A 175 13.94 2.37 -19.95
N PRO A 176 12.95 3.03 -20.62
CA PRO A 176 11.55 3.04 -20.18
C PRO A 176 10.94 1.65 -19.96
N GLU A 177 11.27 0.68 -20.82
CA GLU A 177 10.74 -0.70 -20.72
C GLU A 177 11.15 -1.37 -19.41
N ARG A 178 12.41 -1.24 -19.02
CA ARG A 178 12.94 -1.81 -17.78
C ARG A 178 12.36 -1.10 -16.56
N PHE A 179 12.27 0.22 -16.61
CA PHE A 179 11.60 1.02 -15.59
C PHE A 179 10.16 0.53 -15.35
N TRP A 180 9.34 0.39 -16.40
CA TRP A 180 7.95 -0.03 -16.26
C TRP A 180 7.80 -1.49 -15.83
N ALA A 181 8.70 -2.38 -16.26
CA ALA A 181 8.71 -3.77 -15.81
C ALA A 181 8.95 -3.84 -14.28
N ARG A 182 9.94 -3.10 -13.79
CA ARG A 182 10.25 -3.00 -12.35
C ARG A 182 9.14 -2.32 -11.57
N ASN A 183 8.59 -1.23 -12.09
CA ASN A 183 7.46 -0.55 -11.47
C ASN A 183 6.27 -1.51 -11.27
N ARG A 184 5.90 -2.29 -12.29
CA ARG A 184 4.86 -3.30 -12.16
C ARG A 184 5.16 -4.35 -11.08
N ALA A 185 6.40 -4.80 -10.97
CA ALA A 185 6.80 -5.75 -9.93
C ALA A 185 6.72 -5.14 -8.51
N ILE A 186 7.13 -3.87 -8.36
CA ILE A 186 7.03 -3.16 -7.08
C ILE A 186 5.59 -3.01 -6.64
N VAL A 187 4.68 -2.61 -7.53
CA VAL A 187 3.29 -2.31 -7.17
C VAL A 187 2.35 -3.52 -7.22
N HIS A 188 2.84 -4.69 -7.60
CA HIS A 188 2.04 -5.89 -7.82
C HIS A 188 1.05 -6.16 -6.67
N ASN A 189 1.53 -6.28 -5.45
CA ASN A 189 0.71 -6.54 -4.28
C ASN A 189 -0.01 -5.30 -3.73
N LEU A 190 0.34 -4.09 -4.20
CA LEU A 190 -0.27 -2.83 -3.74
C LEU A 190 -1.50 -2.43 -4.57
N VAL A 191 -1.50 -2.76 -5.86
CA VAL A 191 -2.61 -2.44 -6.78
C VAL A 191 -3.96 -2.95 -6.28
N PRO A 192 -4.09 -4.20 -5.78
CA PRO A 192 -5.37 -4.69 -5.29
C PRO A 192 -5.97 -3.84 -4.16
N GLY A 193 -5.15 -3.43 -3.19
CA GLY A 193 -5.60 -2.56 -2.09
C GLY A 193 -6.27 -1.28 -2.61
N ASN A 194 -5.59 -0.59 -3.54
CA ASN A 194 -6.08 0.65 -4.11
C ASN A 194 -7.30 0.46 -5.03
N TYR A 195 -7.23 -0.50 -5.95
CA TYR A 195 -8.24 -0.66 -7.01
C TYR A 195 -9.52 -1.36 -6.53
N LEU A 196 -9.43 -2.17 -5.47
CA LEU A 196 -10.58 -2.83 -4.85
C LEU A 196 -11.15 -2.04 -3.67
N VAL A 197 -10.65 -0.81 -3.43
CA VAL A 197 -11.11 0.08 -2.34
C VAL A 197 -11.00 -0.63 -0.98
N LEU A 198 -9.90 -1.32 -0.74
CA LEU A 198 -9.57 -1.96 0.52
C LEU A 198 -8.64 -1.04 1.33
N CYS A 199 -8.58 -1.21 2.64
CA CYS A 199 -7.57 -0.57 3.45
C CYS A 199 -6.39 -1.53 3.69
N ALA A 200 -5.17 -0.99 3.85
CA ALA A 200 -3.99 -1.81 4.06
C ALA A 200 -2.98 -1.12 4.99
N ALA A 201 -2.28 -1.92 5.77
CA ALA A 201 -1.17 -1.49 6.61
C ALA A 201 0.04 -2.39 6.37
N THR A 202 1.24 -1.82 6.49
CA THR A 202 2.50 -2.57 6.35
C THR A 202 3.28 -2.53 7.65
N LEU A 203 3.74 -3.69 8.10
CA LEU A 203 4.64 -3.85 9.23
C LEU A 203 5.99 -4.38 8.75
N PRO A 204 7.12 -3.83 9.18
CA PRO A 204 8.42 -4.43 8.90
C PRO A 204 8.55 -5.74 9.69
N VAL A 205 9.03 -6.79 9.04
CA VAL A 205 9.12 -8.14 9.65
C VAL A 205 10.49 -8.79 9.53
N GLY A 206 11.46 -8.09 8.94
CA GLY A 206 12.83 -8.59 8.80
C GLY A 206 13.60 -7.88 7.73
N LEU A 207 14.77 -8.42 7.44
CA LEU A 207 15.65 -8.00 6.34
C LEU A 207 15.79 -9.16 5.37
N ASP A 208 15.72 -8.88 4.06
CA ASP A 208 15.98 -9.88 3.03
C ASP A 208 17.47 -10.28 2.98
N ARG A 209 17.81 -11.20 2.07
CA ARG A 209 19.21 -11.70 1.94
C ARG A 209 20.21 -10.62 1.51
N LEU A 210 19.72 -9.47 1.04
CA LEU A 210 20.53 -8.31 0.68
C LEU A 210 20.54 -7.22 1.77
N GLY A 211 19.88 -7.47 2.90
CA GLY A 211 19.79 -6.54 4.02
C GLY A 211 18.74 -5.45 3.83
N MET A 212 17.79 -5.61 2.88
CA MET A 212 16.73 -4.65 2.65
C MET A 212 15.48 -4.99 3.47
N PRO A 213 14.74 -3.98 3.97
CA PRO A 213 13.54 -4.20 4.77
C PRO A 213 12.45 -4.98 4.04
N VAL A 214 11.88 -5.97 4.73
CA VAL A 214 10.74 -6.77 4.27
C VAL A 214 9.50 -6.36 5.03
N GLY A 215 8.39 -6.14 4.30
CA GLY A 215 7.10 -5.76 4.86
C GLY A 215 6.06 -6.89 4.79
N LEU A 216 5.37 -7.13 5.91
CA LEU A 216 4.11 -7.85 5.97
C LEU A 216 2.98 -6.85 5.70
N GLN A 217 2.19 -7.05 4.65
CA GLN A 217 0.99 -6.29 4.38
C GLN A 217 -0.22 -6.99 4.99
N LEU A 218 -0.99 -6.25 5.77
CA LEU A 218 -2.30 -6.63 6.27
C LEU A 218 -3.35 -5.83 5.52
N ILE A 219 -4.19 -6.53 4.77
CA ILE A 219 -5.28 -5.95 3.97
C ILE A 219 -6.57 -6.20 4.73
N ALA A 220 -7.41 -5.18 4.89
CA ALA A 220 -8.73 -5.29 5.50
C ALA A 220 -9.81 -4.77 4.55
N LYS A 221 -11.07 -5.03 4.90
CA LYS A 221 -12.22 -4.52 4.18
C LYS A 221 -12.21 -3.00 4.13
N GLY A 222 -12.58 -2.43 3.00
CA GLY A 222 -12.67 -0.97 2.86
C GLY A 222 -13.60 -0.33 3.89
N GLY A 223 -13.11 0.72 4.55
CA GLY A 223 -13.80 1.42 5.64
C GLY A 223 -13.51 0.88 7.04
N ASP A 224 -12.75 -0.21 7.16
CA ASP A 224 -12.34 -0.79 8.45
C ASP A 224 -10.96 -0.27 8.91
N ASP A 225 -10.60 0.97 8.54
CA ASP A 225 -9.28 1.56 8.80
C ASP A 225 -8.93 1.57 10.30
N GLU A 226 -9.87 1.95 11.18
CA GLU A 226 -9.63 1.97 12.62
C GLU A 226 -9.35 0.57 13.17
N ARG A 227 -10.11 -0.44 12.71
CA ARG A 227 -9.88 -1.83 13.08
C ARG A 227 -8.53 -2.32 12.57
N LEU A 228 -8.17 -2.00 11.33
CA LEU A 228 -6.88 -2.35 10.76
C LEU A 228 -5.71 -1.77 11.56
N VAL A 229 -5.80 -0.49 11.98
CA VAL A 229 -4.78 0.13 12.83
C VAL A 229 -4.64 -0.59 14.16
N MET A 230 -5.76 -0.96 14.81
CA MET A 230 -5.72 -1.75 16.04
C MET A 230 -5.04 -3.10 15.86
N ILE A 231 -5.36 -3.81 14.78
CA ILE A 231 -4.75 -5.09 14.43
C ILE A 231 -3.26 -4.92 14.16
N ALA A 232 -2.86 -3.90 13.39
CA ALA A 232 -1.47 -3.61 13.11
C ALA A 232 -0.66 -3.32 14.39
N CYS A 233 -1.20 -2.51 15.31
CA CYS A 233 -0.58 -2.25 16.60
C CYS A 233 -0.43 -3.51 17.46
N ALA A 234 -1.41 -4.42 17.44
CA ALA A 234 -1.32 -5.67 18.17
C ALA A 234 -0.30 -6.62 17.54
N ALA A 235 -0.26 -6.69 16.20
CA ALA A 235 0.76 -7.45 15.48
C ALA A 235 2.16 -6.92 15.78
N GLU A 236 2.38 -5.61 15.79
CA GLU A 236 3.66 -5.00 16.16
C GLU A 236 4.13 -5.38 17.57
N ARG A 237 3.22 -5.46 18.55
CA ARG A 237 3.56 -5.92 19.90
C ARG A 237 4.08 -7.35 19.95
N VAL A 238 3.58 -8.20 19.08
CA VAL A 238 4.00 -9.61 18.98
C VAL A 238 5.28 -9.76 18.19
N LEU A 239 5.39 -9.04 17.08
CA LEU A 239 6.52 -9.15 16.14
C LEU A 239 7.74 -8.35 16.57
N GLY A 240 7.53 -7.27 17.34
CA GLY A 240 8.54 -6.28 17.71
C GLY A 240 8.38 -4.98 16.91
N THR A 241 8.95 -3.91 17.45
CA THR A 241 8.93 -2.58 16.81
C THR A 241 9.86 -2.53 15.60
N PRO A 242 9.67 -1.61 14.66
CA PRO A 242 10.57 -1.41 13.52
C PRO A 242 12.04 -1.28 13.92
N ARG A 243 12.31 -0.60 15.05
CA ARG A 243 13.66 -0.40 15.56
C ARG A 243 14.31 -1.70 16.10
N GLU A 244 13.51 -2.56 16.71
CA GLU A 244 13.97 -3.86 17.20
C GLU A 244 14.26 -4.82 16.05
N ILE A 245 13.42 -4.79 14.99
CA ILE A 245 13.50 -5.69 13.85
C ILE A 245 14.60 -5.25 12.86
N LEU A 246 14.64 -3.97 12.53
CA LEU A 246 15.50 -3.43 11.46
C LEU A 246 16.76 -2.74 11.99
N GLY A 247 16.79 -2.39 13.29
CA GLY A 247 17.83 -1.54 13.86
C GLY A 247 17.66 -0.06 13.49
N ALA A 248 18.68 0.74 13.80
CA ALA A 248 18.72 2.15 13.41
C ALA A 248 19.43 2.30 12.06
N PRO A 249 18.91 3.11 11.12
CA PRO A 249 19.61 3.45 9.89
C PRO A 249 20.99 4.05 10.17
N ALA A 250 21.95 3.81 9.28
CA ALA A 250 23.34 4.25 9.48
C ALA A 250 23.45 5.78 9.69
N MET A 251 22.57 6.56 9.03
CA MET A 251 22.50 8.02 9.15
C MET A 251 21.94 8.51 10.50
N CYS A 252 21.38 7.62 11.32
CA CYS A 252 20.83 7.94 12.64
C CYS A 252 21.71 7.39 13.77
N LYS A 253 22.92 6.92 13.46
CA LYS A 253 23.91 6.51 14.46
C LYS A 253 24.75 7.73 14.78
N ASP A 254 24.39 8.45 15.85
CA ASP A 254 25.24 9.45 16.50
C ASP A 254 26.40 8.80 17.23
#